data_39d5a7b5882baa1ccb44551c97985de6
#
_entry.id   39d5a7b5882baa1ccb44551c97985de6
#
_cell.length_a   1.000
_cell.length_b   1.000
_cell.length_c   1.000
_cell.angle_alpha   90.00
_cell.angle_beta   90.00
_cell.angle_gamma   90.00
#
_symmetry.space_group_name_H-M   'P 1'
#
loop_
_entity.id
_entity.type
_entity.pdbx_description
1 polymer ?
#
loop_
_entity_poly.entity_id
_entity_poly.type
_entity_poly.pdbx_seq_one_letter_code
_entity_poly.pdbx_strand_id
1 'polypeptide(L)'
;GSAMAQDVMNADKVTVLKGIAVEGVDTAGVHQDKTCTEVLLETTMGNIRVALYNDTPLHRDNFLKWVKEGYYNGCIFHRVIKNFMIQAGDPTTRKVTPGKEEKFDTAYTVPAEIRYPKYYHKRGQLCAAREGDDENPKFASAPCDFYITWGRNFSPRQMEYTVEKEKREGKAYVLPNKQVIDGYIK
;
A
#
# COMPACT_ATOMS: atom_id res chain seq x y z
N GLY A 1 -10.75 -2.68 -22.46
CA GLY A 1 -10.41 -3.43 -21.24
C GLY A 1 -10.01 -2.59 -20.04
N SER A 2 -9.50 -1.35 -20.22
CA SER A 2 -9.03 -0.54 -19.06
C SER A 2 -10.14 0.27 -18.38
N ALA A 3 -11.22 0.62 -19.09
CA ALA A 3 -12.30 1.43 -18.54
C ALA A 3 -13.15 0.67 -17.49
N MET A 4 -13.33 -0.64 -17.64
CA MET A 4 -14.13 -1.43 -16.70
C MET A 4 -13.41 -1.68 -15.37
N ALA A 5 -12.07 -1.69 -15.34
CA ALA A 5 -11.30 -1.85 -14.10
C ALA A 5 -11.33 -0.56 -13.25
N GLN A 6 -11.51 0.61 -13.85
CA GLN A 6 -11.54 1.89 -13.15
C GLN A 6 -12.86 2.13 -12.40
N ASP A 7 -13.99 1.62 -12.90
CA ASP A 7 -15.29 1.78 -12.23
C ASP A 7 -15.50 0.81 -11.05
N VAL A 8 -14.68 -0.22 -10.94
CA VAL A 8 -14.88 -1.34 -10.01
C VAL A 8 -14.31 -1.06 -8.61
N MET A 9 -13.44 -0.05 -8.43
CA MET A 9 -12.68 0.16 -7.19
C MET A 9 -12.63 1.64 -6.76
N ASN A 10 -13.76 2.33 -6.74
CA ASN A 10 -13.83 3.65 -6.10
C ASN A 10 -13.79 3.50 -4.58
N ALA A 11 -12.90 4.22 -3.92
CA ALA A 11 -12.98 4.42 -2.49
C ALA A 11 -14.02 5.52 -2.21
N ASP A 12 -15.23 5.13 -1.82
CA ASP A 12 -16.31 6.09 -1.53
C ASP A 12 -15.98 6.87 -0.26
N LYS A 13 -15.38 6.21 0.72
CA LYS A 13 -15.01 6.82 1.98
C LYS A 13 -13.81 6.12 2.61
N VAL A 14 -12.90 6.91 3.15
CA VAL A 14 -11.74 6.42 3.90
C VAL A 14 -11.74 7.06 5.28
N THR A 15 -11.87 6.25 6.32
CA THR A 15 -12.01 6.71 7.70
C THR A 15 -11.03 6.04 8.64
N VAL A 16 -10.64 6.77 9.68
CA VAL A 16 -9.86 6.21 10.79
C VAL A 16 -10.80 5.47 11.75
N LEU A 17 -10.48 4.21 12.02
CA LEU A 17 -11.21 3.39 13.00
C LEU A 17 -10.59 3.58 14.37
N LYS A 18 -11.42 3.95 15.33
CA LYS A 18 -11.05 4.03 16.75
C LYS A 18 -11.68 2.86 17.50
N GLY A 19 -11.00 1.72 17.50
CA GLY A 19 -11.35 0.58 18.38
C GLY A 19 -12.72 -0.06 18.15
N ILE A 20 -13.37 0.21 17.02
CA ILE A 20 -14.70 -0.34 16.72
C ILE A 20 -14.51 -1.55 15.78
N ALA A 21 -15.04 -2.70 16.19
CA ALA A 21 -15.19 -3.83 15.27
C ALA A 21 -16.21 -3.44 14.19
N VAL A 22 -15.80 -3.51 12.92
CA VAL A 22 -16.72 -3.30 11.79
C VAL A 22 -17.36 -4.64 11.48
N GLU A 23 -18.67 -4.71 11.58
CA GLU A 23 -19.44 -5.92 11.30
C GLU A 23 -19.22 -6.36 9.83
N GLY A 24 -19.01 -7.65 9.63
CA GLY A 24 -18.81 -8.23 8.29
C GLY A 24 -17.41 -8.10 7.70
N VAL A 25 -16.45 -7.53 8.43
CA VAL A 25 -15.04 -7.49 8.00
C VAL A 25 -14.31 -8.71 8.53
N ASP A 26 -13.76 -9.53 7.64
CA ASP A 26 -12.88 -10.63 8.02
C ASP A 26 -11.58 -10.07 8.61
N THR A 27 -11.35 -10.35 9.89
CA THR A 27 -10.15 -9.96 10.62
C THR A 27 -9.12 -11.07 10.72
N ALA A 28 -9.35 -12.22 10.07
CA ALA A 28 -8.39 -13.31 10.03
C ALA A 28 -7.11 -12.84 9.33
N GLY A 29 -5.98 -12.94 10.02
CA GLY A 29 -4.70 -12.48 9.51
C GLY A 29 -4.40 -10.99 9.66
N VAL A 30 -5.28 -10.22 10.29
CA VAL A 30 -5.00 -8.84 10.67
C VAL A 30 -3.88 -8.80 11.70
N HIS A 31 -3.04 -7.78 11.63
CA HIS A 31 -1.91 -7.55 12.51
C HIS A 31 -2.28 -7.68 13.99
N GLN A 32 -1.46 -8.43 14.75
CA GLN A 32 -1.77 -8.76 16.16
C GLN A 32 -1.54 -7.59 17.13
N ASP A 33 -0.85 -6.53 16.72
CA ASP A 33 -0.59 -5.36 17.55
C ASP A 33 -1.84 -4.48 17.64
N LYS A 34 -2.56 -4.60 18.73
CA LYS A 34 -3.78 -3.82 19.01
C LYS A 34 -3.54 -2.31 19.21
N THR A 35 -2.27 -1.89 19.31
CA THR A 35 -1.91 -0.46 19.42
C THR A 35 -1.82 0.23 18.06
N CYS A 36 -1.79 -0.53 16.96
CA CYS A 36 -1.79 0.02 15.63
C CYS A 36 -3.07 0.81 15.33
N THR A 37 -2.91 1.95 14.68
CA THR A 37 -4.04 2.71 14.16
C THR A 37 -4.61 1.98 12.94
N GLU A 38 -5.92 1.78 12.94
CA GLU A 38 -6.62 1.12 11.83
C GLU A 38 -7.36 2.13 10.98
N VAL A 39 -7.40 1.87 9.68
CA VAL A 39 -8.11 2.66 8.68
C VAL A 39 -9.03 1.75 7.89
N LEU A 40 -10.26 2.21 7.66
CA LEU A 40 -11.25 1.55 6.83
C LEU A 40 -11.36 2.28 5.48
N LEU A 41 -11.14 1.55 4.40
CA LEU A 41 -11.43 1.99 3.05
C LEU A 41 -12.76 1.37 2.63
N GLU A 42 -13.79 2.20 2.52
CA GLU A 42 -15.09 1.77 2.01
C GLU A 42 -15.10 1.93 0.48
N THR A 43 -15.16 0.83 -0.22
CA THR A 43 -15.11 0.83 -1.68
C THR A 43 -16.39 0.27 -2.29
N THR A 44 -16.62 0.53 -3.56
CA THR A 44 -17.76 -0.04 -4.32
C THR A 44 -17.75 -1.57 -4.37
N MET A 45 -16.60 -2.19 -4.08
CA MET A 45 -16.41 -3.65 -4.10
C MET A 45 -16.36 -4.28 -2.71
N GLY A 46 -16.56 -3.47 -1.67
CA GLY A 46 -16.49 -3.90 -0.28
C GLY A 46 -15.43 -3.14 0.51
N ASN A 47 -15.36 -3.44 1.78
CA ASN A 47 -14.50 -2.74 2.73
C ASN A 47 -13.12 -3.38 2.82
N ILE A 48 -12.09 -2.53 2.91
CA ILE A 48 -10.72 -2.95 3.16
C ILE A 48 -10.28 -2.33 4.48
N ARG A 49 -9.92 -3.16 5.45
CA ARG A 49 -9.39 -2.72 6.73
C ARG A 49 -7.89 -2.89 6.75
N VAL A 50 -7.16 -1.83 7.07
CA VAL A 50 -5.70 -1.84 7.18
C VAL A 50 -5.25 -1.37 8.55
N ALA A 51 -4.16 -1.94 9.05
CA ALA A 51 -3.49 -1.51 10.27
C ALA A 51 -2.15 -0.88 9.91
N LEU A 52 -1.87 0.30 10.45
CA LEU A 52 -0.65 1.04 10.18
C LEU A 52 0.41 0.71 11.23
N TYR A 53 1.59 0.29 10.80
CA TYR A 53 2.68 -0.05 11.71
C TYR A 53 3.17 1.16 12.50
N ASN A 54 3.49 0.95 13.79
CA ASN A 54 3.96 2.00 14.68
C ASN A 54 5.45 2.33 14.49
N ASP A 55 6.24 1.42 13.97
CA ASP A 55 7.68 1.60 13.74
C ASP A 55 8.03 2.14 12.33
N THR A 56 7.01 2.54 11.58
CA THR A 56 7.13 3.41 10.39
C THR A 56 6.30 4.69 10.59
N PRO A 57 6.66 5.53 11.59
CA PRO A 57 5.80 6.64 12.03
C PRO A 57 5.62 7.74 10.98
N LEU A 58 6.63 8.02 10.15
CA LEU A 58 6.53 9.05 9.11
C LEU A 58 5.50 8.66 8.06
N HIS A 59 5.50 7.42 7.60
CA HIS A 59 4.51 6.90 6.64
C HIS A 59 3.13 6.77 7.27
N ARG A 60 3.05 6.28 8.51
CA ARG A 60 1.79 6.21 9.26
C ARG A 60 1.13 7.58 9.38
N ASP A 61 1.87 8.55 9.88
CA ASP A 61 1.32 9.88 10.17
C ASP A 61 0.99 10.64 8.89
N ASN A 62 1.78 10.46 7.84
CA ASN A 62 1.49 11.01 6.51
C ASN A 62 0.20 10.43 5.93
N PHE A 63 0.01 9.12 5.98
CA PHE A 63 -1.22 8.48 5.50
C PHE A 63 -2.44 8.96 6.31
N LEU A 64 -2.32 9.01 7.63
CA LEU A 64 -3.39 9.50 8.52
C LEU A 64 -3.75 10.97 8.28
N LYS A 65 -2.77 11.81 7.96
CA LYS A 65 -3.01 13.19 7.56
C LYS A 65 -3.97 13.26 6.38
N TRP A 66 -3.69 12.52 5.31
CA TRP A 66 -4.53 12.50 4.11
C TRP A 66 -5.91 11.90 4.36
N VAL A 67 -6.00 10.87 5.20
CA VAL A 67 -7.28 10.30 5.62
C VAL A 67 -8.13 11.33 6.36
N LYS A 68 -7.54 12.05 7.32
CA LYS A 68 -8.23 13.08 8.12
C LYS A 68 -8.66 14.27 7.28
N GLU A 69 -7.89 14.64 6.28
CA GLU A 69 -8.21 15.73 5.34
C GLU A 69 -9.24 15.32 4.29
N GLY A 70 -9.65 14.04 4.24
CA GLY A 70 -10.60 13.52 3.27
C GLY A 70 -10.03 13.41 1.85
N TYR A 71 -8.72 13.46 1.69
CA TYR A 71 -8.04 13.42 0.39
C TYR A 71 -8.37 12.18 -0.42
N TYR A 72 -8.43 11.01 0.22
CA TYR A 72 -8.69 9.75 -0.47
C TYR A 72 -10.15 9.52 -0.84
N ASN A 73 -11.07 10.32 -0.29
CA ASN A 73 -12.48 10.19 -0.63
C ASN A 73 -12.71 10.52 -2.11
N GLY A 74 -13.35 9.61 -2.83
CA GLY A 74 -13.58 9.74 -4.27
C GLY A 74 -12.39 9.39 -5.17
N CYS A 75 -11.22 9.03 -4.61
CA CYS A 75 -10.12 8.49 -5.39
C CYS A 75 -10.48 7.11 -5.95
N ILE A 76 -9.90 6.76 -7.09
CA ILE A 76 -10.05 5.45 -7.69
C ILE A 76 -8.77 4.63 -7.57
N PHE A 77 -8.90 3.31 -7.58
CA PHE A 77 -7.75 2.44 -7.81
C PHE A 77 -7.41 2.48 -9.31
N HIS A 78 -6.56 3.42 -9.69
CA HIS A 78 -6.26 3.75 -11.09
C HIS A 78 -5.30 2.78 -11.77
N ARG A 79 -4.62 1.94 -11.00
CA ARG A 79 -3.66 0.96 -11.50
C ARG A 79 -3.87 -0.39 -10.80
N VAL A 80 -4.19 -1.40 -11.60
CA VAL A 80 -4.42 -2.77 -11.13
C VAL A 80 -3.57 -3.72 -11.96
N ILE A 81 -2.63 -4.41 -11.32
CA ILE A 81 -1.77 -5.40 -11.97
C ILE A 81 -2.02 -6.76 -11.35
N LYS A 82 -2.49 -7.69 -12.18
CA LYS A 82 -2.76 -9.06 -11.76
C LYS A 82 -1.52 -9.69 -11.13
N ASN A 83 -1.72 -10.39 -10.02
CA ASN A 83 -0.67 -11.06 -9.25
C ASN A 83 0.40 -10.10 -8.68
N PHE A 84 0.12 -8.83 -8.62
CA PHE A 84 1.04 -7.84 -8.06
C PHE A 84 0.34 -6.92 -7.05
N MET A 85 -0.43 -5.94 -7.49
CA MET A 85 -1.00 -4.93 -6.57
C MET A 85 -2.18 -4.16 -7.17
N ILE A 86 -2.87 -3.44 -6.31
CA ILE A 86 -3.81 -2.36 -6.65
C ILE A 86 -3.28 -1.04 -6.08
N GLN A 87 -3.30 0.01 -6.87
CA GLN A 87 -2.75 1.32 -6.52
C GLN A 87 -3.81 2.42 -6.59
N ALA A 88 -3.78 3.31 -5.60
CA ALA A 88 -4.63 4.49 -5.52
C ALA A 88 -3.85 5.70 -4.97
N GLY A 89 -4.52 6.83 -4.84
CA GLY A 89 -3.95 8.04 -4.23
C GLY A 89 -3.46 9.08 -5.21
N ASP A 90 -3.52 8.84 -6.51
CA ASP A 90 -3.21 9.85 -7.53
C ASP A 90 -4.28 10.95 -7.50
N PRO A 91 -3.90 12.22 -7.20
CA PRO A 91 -4.83 13.33 -7.09
C PRO A 91 -5.61 13.62 -8.37
N THR A 92 -5.04 13.29 -9.52
CA THR A 92 -5.68 13.51 -10.83
C THR A 92 -6.86 12.57 -11.08
N THR A 93 -6.95 11.48 -10.31
CA THR A 93 -8.03 10.49 -10.43
C THR A 93 -9.24 10.81 -9.54
N ARG A 94 -9.12 11.80 -8.67
CA ARG A 94 -10.20 12.19 -7.77
C ARG A 94 -11.34 12.83 -8.52
N LYS A 95 -12.57 12.33 -8.30
CA LYS A 95 -13.78 12.96 -8.83
C LYS A 95 -14.08 14.21 -8.01
N VAL A 96 -13.87 15.38 -8.58
CA VAL A 96 -14.15 16.66 -7.96
C VAL A 96 -15.36 17.30 -8.61
N THR A 97 -16.29 17.80 -7.80
CA THR A 97 -17.39 18.62 -8.33
C THR A 97 -16.83 19.94 -8.82
N PRO A 98 -17.13 20.38 -10.07
CA PRO A 98 -16.66 21.67 -10.56
C PRO A 98 -17.02 22.81 -9.61
N GLY A 99 -16.04 23.67 -9.30
CA GLY A 99 -16.18 24.78 -8.35
C GLY A 99 -15.99 24.41 -6.87
N LYS A 100 -15.69 23.14 -6.58
CA LYS A 100 -15.36 22.64 -5.23
C LYS A 100 -13.98 21.98 -5.19
N GLU A 101 -13.07 22.46 -6.01
CA GLU A 101 -11.69 21.97 -6.04
C GLU A 101 -10.99 22.32 -4.73
N GLU A 102 -10.60 21.30 -3.97
CA GLU A 102 -9.75 21.44 -2.80
C GLU A 102 -8.29 21.36 -3.21
N LYS A 103 -7.49 22.30 -2.73
CA LYS A 103 -6.04 22.29 -2.96
C LYS A 103 -5.34 21.58 -1.82
N PHE A 104 -4.60 20.53 -2.17
CA PHE A 104 -3.74 19.80 -1.24
C PHE A 104 -2.28 20.06 -1.59
N ASP A 105 -1.46 20.30 -0.58
CA ASP A 105 -0.02 20.42 -0.78
C ASP A 105 0.61 19.02 -0.87
N THR A 106 0.94 18.61 -2.07
CA THR A 106 1.55 17.32 -2.38
C THR A 106 3.01 17.47 -2.88
N ALA A 107 3.60 18.64 -2.75
CA ALA A 107 4.93 18.96 -3.26
C ALA A 107 6.06 18.55 -2.30
N TYR A 108 6.00 17.33 -1.74
CA TYR A 108 7.03 16.78 -0.87
C TYR A 108 7.19 15.26 -1.06
N THR A 109 8.18 14.70 -0.43
CA THR A 109 8.36 13.24 -0.36
C THR A 109 8.51 12.83 1.10
N VAL A 110 8.21 11.55 1.37
CA VAL A 110 8.36 10.96 2.71
C VAL A 110 9.66 10.15 2.74
N PRO A 111 10.59 10.44 3.67
CA PRO A 111 11.83 9.69 3.80
C PRO A 111 11.59 8.20 4.01
N ALA A 112 12.45 7.35 3.45
CA ALA A 112 12.33 5.91 3.56
C ALA A 112 12.38 5.43 5.01
N GLU A 113 11.51 4.48 5.33
CA GLU A 113 11.45 3.79 6.63
C GLU A 113 11.46 2.27 6.43
N ILE A 114 12.36 1.77 5.60
CA ILE A 114 12.46 0.35 5.26
C ILE A 114 12.94 -0.43 6.49
N ARG A 115 12.15 -1.42 6.91
CA ARG A 115 12.39 -2.29 8.09
C ARG A 115 12.56 -3.75 7.68
N TYR A 116 13.27 -3.99 6.58
CA TYR A 116 13.59 -5.34 6.12
C TYR A 116 14.53 -6.05 7.13
N PRO A 117 14.37 -7.31 7.45
CA PRO A 117 13.37 -8.28 6.96
C PRO A 117 12.05 -8.32 7.74
N LYS A 118 11.87 -7.47 8.74
CA LYS A 118 10.66 -7.44 9.57
C LYS A 118 9.41 -7.22 8.73
N TYR A 119 9.45 -6.26 7.79
CA TYR A 119 8.40 -5.99 6.83
C TYR A 119 8.89 -6.22 5.41
N TYR A 120 8.11 -6.88 4.61
CA TYR A 120 8.35 -7.15 3.20
C TYR A 120 7.01 -7.21 2.45
N HIS A 121 7.03 -7.23 1.14
CA HIS A 121 5.84 -7.17 0.29
C HIS A 121 5.07 -8.50 0.23
N LYS A 122 4.63 -9.01 1.37
CA LYS A 122 3.69 -10.13 1.40
C LYS A 122 2.29 -9.65 1.01
N ARG A 123 1.39 -10.60 0.67
CA ARG A 123 0.00 -10.29 0.33
C ARG A 123 -0.68 -9.49 1.45
N GLY A 124 -1.46 -8.48 1.04
CA GLY A 124 -2.22 -7.64 1.96
C GLY A 124 -1.43 -6.54 2.67
N GLN A 125 -0.20 -6.23 2.22
CA GLN A 125 0.55 -5.09 2.74
C GLN A 125 0.08 -3.79 2.10
N LEU A 126 -0.15 -2.76 2.92
CA LEU A 126 -0.29 -1.38 2.50
C LEU A 126 1.09 -0.76 2.35
N CYS A 127 1.41 -0.28 1.16
CA CYS A 127 2.73 0.23 0.80
C CYS A 127 2.63 1.63 0.21
N ALA A 128 3.56 2.50 0.55
CA ALA A 128 3.71 3.77 -0.14
C ALA A 128 4.37 3.56 -1.51
N ALA A 129 3.84 4.21 -2.53
CA ALA A 129 4.45 4.22 -3.85
C ALA A 129 5.69 5.13 -3.90
N ARG A 130 6.63 4.84 -4.79
CA ARG A 130 7.82 5.65 -5.01
C ARG A 130 8.30 5.55 -6.44
N GLU A 131 9.08 6.55 -6.88
CA GLU A 131 9.79 6.51 -8.15
C GLU A 131 10.86 5.43 -8.17
N GLY A 132 11.27 5.04 -9.38
CA GLY A 132 12.31 4.04 -9.58
C GLY A 132 13.66 4.41 -8.95
N ASP A 133 14.46 3.42 -8.62
CA ASP A 133 15.73 3.58 -7.90
C ASP A 133 16.73 4.50 -8.60
N ASP A 134 16.73 4.51 -9.93
CA ASP A 134 17.62 5.38 -10.73
C ASP A 134 17.29 6.86 -10.58
N GLU A 135 16.01 7.18 -10.46
CA GLU A 135 15.52 8.56 -10.30
C GLU A 135 15.42 8.96 -8.83
N ASN A 136 15.35 7.99 -7.94
CA ASN A 136 15.11 8.16 -6.52
C ASN A 136 16.04 7.27 -5.67
N PRO A 137 17.35 7.57 -5.65
CA PRO A 137 18.35 6.74 -4.95
C PRO A 137 18.18 6.70 -3.42
N LYS A 138 17.44 7.64 -2.85
CA LYS A 138 17.13 7.68 -1.41
C LYS A 138 15.88 6.90 -1.02
N PHE A 139 15.17 6.30 -1.98
CA PHE A 139 13.95 5.53 -1.78
C PHE A 139 12.83 6.29 -1.06
N ALA A 140 12.79 7.61 -1.21
CA ALA A 140 11.72 8.42 -0.65
C ALA A 140 10.39 8.10 -1.31
N SER A 141 9.32 8.13 -0.53
CA SER A 141 7.97 7.80 -1.01
C SER A 141 7.25 9.01 -1.57
N ALA A 142 6.38 8.79 -2.54
CA ALA A 142 5.38 9.76 -2.97
C ALA A 142 4.47 10.16 -1.79
N PRO A 143 3.97 11.40 -1.75
CA PRO A 143 3.21 11.88 -0.60
C PRO A 143 1.86 11.20 -0.45
N CYS A 144 1.20 10.82 -1.53
CA CYS A 144 -0.19 10.37 -1.51
C CYS A 144 -0.41 8.97 -2.05
N ASP A 145 0.34 8.58 -3.08
CA ASP A 145 0.15 7.31 -3.77
C ASP A 145 0.49 6.13 -2.88
N PHE A 146 -0.42 5.18 -2.81
CA PHE A 146 -0.22 3.93 -2.11
C PHE A 146 -0.68 2.74 -2.95
N TYR A 147 -0.22 1.57 -2.61
CA TYR A 147 -0.71 0.33 -3.20
C TYR A 147 -0.90 -0.76 -2.14
N ILE A 148 -1.79 -1.68 -2.45
CA ILE A 148 -2.03 -2.86 -1.62
C ILE A 148 -1.56 -4.07 -2.43
N THR A 149 -0.68 -4.86 -1.85
CA THR A 149 -0.13 -6.03 -2.51
C THR A 149 -1.14 -7.16 -2.56
N TRP A 150 -1.28 -7.74 -3.74
CA TRP A 150 -1.97 -9.02 -3.94
C TRP A 150 -0.97 -10.16 -4.02
N GLY A 151 0.03 -9.97 -4.90
CA GLY A 151 1.10 -10.93 -5.11
C GLY A 151 0.64 -12.24 -5.71
N ARG A 152 1.53 -13.21 -5.65
CA ARG A 152 1.30 -14.60 -6.03
C ARG A 152 2.11 -15.51 -5.12
N ASN A 153 1.73 -16.75 -5.02
CA ASN A 153 2.55 -17.75 -4.35
C ASN A 153 3.73 -18.14 -5.26
N PHE A 154 4.89 -18.31 -4.67
CA PHE A 154 6.09 -18.76 -5.35
C PHE A 154 6.37 -20.22 -4.99
N SER A 155 6.78 -21.03 -5.96
CA SER A 155 7.37 -22.33 -5.66
C SER A 155 8.79 -22.14 -5.10
N PRO A 156 9.33 -23.10 -4.36
CA PRO A 156 10.72 -23.05 -3.87
C PRO A 156 11.72 -22.77 -4.99
N ARG A 157 11.55 -23.41 -6.13
CA ARG A 157 12.43 -23.23 -7.31
C ARG A 157 12.35 -21.81 -7.91
N GLN A 158 11.15 -21.22 -7.94
CA GLN A 158 10.97 -19.84 -8.40
C GLN A 158 11.65 -18.84 -7.45
N MET A 159 11.57 -19.07 -6.15
CA MET A 159 12.24 -18.23 -5.16
C MET A 159 13.76 -18.37 -5.25
N GLU A 160 14.28 -19.57 -5.40
CA GLU A 160 15.71 -19.82 -5.61
C GLU A 160 16.24 -19.05 -6.84
N TYR A 161 15.54 -19.16 -7.96
CA TYR A 161 15.87 -18.40 -9.17
C TYR A 161 15.86 -16.88 -8.95
N THR A 162 14.85 -16.37 -8.25
CA THR A 162 14.73 -14.94 -7.94
C THR A 162 15.89 -14.46 -7.07
N VAL A 163 16.23 -15.19 -6.04
CA VAL A 163 17.38 -14.91 -5.17
C VAL A 163 18.69 -14.86 -5.94
N GLU A 164 18.94 -15.86 -6.80
CA GLU A 164 20.16 -15.91 -7.62
C GLU A 164 20.23 -14.76 -8.64
N LYS A 165 19.07 -14.38 -9.21
CA LYS A 165 18.98 -13.23 -10.11
C LYS A 165 19.33 -11.93 -9.38
N GLU A 166 18.77 -11.70 -8.20
CA GLU A 166 19.03 -10.49 -7.42
C GLU A 166 20.47 -10.39 -6.95
N LYS A 167 21.09 -11.49 -6.56
CA LYS A 167 22.52 -11.54 -6.26
C LYS A 167 23.37 -11.11 -7.46
N ARG A 168 23.04 -11.58 -8.66
CA ARG A 168 23.75 -11.21 -9.90
C ARG A 168 23.57 -9.73 -10.24
N GLU A 169 22.41 -9.16 -9.95
CA GLU A 169 22.10 -7.75 -10.19
C GLU A 169 22.66 -6.82 -9.10
N GLY A 170 23.29 -7.35 -8.05
CA GLY A 170 23.89 -6.56 -6.97
C GLY A 170 22.89 -5.82 -6.10
N LYS A 171 21.66 -6.29 -6.02
CA LYS A 171 20.59 -5.69 -5.18
C LYS A 171 20.80 -6.04 -3.71
N ALA A 172 21.66 -5.27 -3.05
CA ALA A 172 22.09 -5.53 -1.69
C ALA A 172 20.98 -5.41 -0.61
N TYR A 173 19.90 -4.72 -0.91
CA TYR A 173 18.78 -4.53 0.04
C TYR A 173 17.74 -5.66 0.03
N VAL A 174 17.86 -6.59 -0.90
CA VAL A 174 17.04 -7.81 -0.97
C VAL A 174 17.92 -9.02 -0.70
N LEU A 175 18.65 -8.97 0.42
CA LEU A 175 19.43 -10.13 0.85
C LEU A 175 18.51 -11.31 1.13
N PRO A 176 18.84 -12.53 0.68
CA PRO A 176 18.03 -13.71 0.97
C PRO A 176 17.86 -13.90 2.48
N ASN A 177 16.65 -13.81 2.93
CA ASN A 177 16.28 -14.08 4.32
C ASN A 177 15.30 -15.26 4.33
N LYS A 178 15.63 -16.31 5.08
CA LYS A 178 14.83 -17.53 5.13
C LYS A 178 13.36 -17.25 5.50
N GLN A 179 13.11 -16.37 6.47
CA GLN A 179 11.76 -16.00 6.89
C GLN A 179 10.96 -15.35 5.76
N VAL A 180 11.59 -14.47 4.99
CA VAL A 180 10.97 -13.80 3.85
C VAL A 180 10.69 -14.80 2.71
N ILE A 181 11.67 -15.66 2.41
CA ILE A 181 11.52 -16.72 1.40
C ILE A 181 10.37 -17.64 1.77
N ASP A 182 10.31 -18.13 3.00
CA ASP A 182 9.25 -19.00 3.48
C ASP A 182 7.89 -18.29 3.43
N GLY A 183 7.85 -16.99 3.70
CA GLY A 183 6.65 -16.16 3.59
C GLY A 183 6.11 -16.02 2.17
N TYR A 184 6.98 -16.00 1.16
CA TYR A 184 6.57 -15.95 -0.24
C TYR A 184 6.14 -17.31 -0.81
N ILE A 185 6.58 -18.42 -0.22
CA ILE A 185 6.23 -19.78 -0.64
C ILE A 185 4.86 -20.22 -0.11
N LYS A 186 4.40 -19.66 0.98
CA LYS A 186 3.12 -20.01 1.62
C LYS A 186 1.89 -19.56 0.83
#